data_285590124c2d6ae3dfc2ce5166e1cd0d
#
_entry.id   285590124c2d6ae3dfc2ce5166e1cd0d
#
_cell.length_a   1.000
_cell.length_b   1.000
_cell.length_c   1.000
_cell.angle_alpha   90.00
_cell.angle_beta   90.00
_cell.angle_gamma   90.00
#
_symmetry.space_group_name_H-M   'P 1'
#
loop_
_entity.id
_entity.type
_entity.pdbx_description
1 polymer ?
#
loop_
_entity_poly.entity_id
_entity_poly.type
_entity_poly.pdbx_seq_one_letter_code
_entity_poly.pdbx_strand_id
1 'polypeptide(L)'
;MAAKILVTVITGFLGSGKTSLIRHLLQNNQGRRIAVLVNEFGELGIDGELLKSCQVCPEDGESDTNIFELTNGCLCCTVQEEFYPTMQELIKRRDSIDCILIETSGLALPKLLLKAFRWQEIRNAATVDAVITVVDCAAVATGTFTSDPEAIAAQRQADDNLEHETPLQELFEDQLACADLVVLNKIDLVDAETKARVEELIKQELPRVVKIIESDAYGGLRLLSQLDASILLGFQAAVEDNLDSRPSHHDTEEDHKHEEEITSANLILDRAFEPEKLQQQLQTLAQQQEIYRIKGFVAVPNKSMRLVMQGVGTRFDKFYDRPWKPEEARQTRLVFIGRDLKSSEIESQLIAL
;
A
#
# COMPACT_ATOMS: atom_id res chain seq x y z
N MET A 1 -4.23 -30.52 -1.04
CA MET A 1 -4.49 -29.08 -1.01
C MET A 1 -3.46 -28.44 -1.93
N ALA A 2 -3.85 -27.46 -2.75
CA ALA A 2 -2.88 -26.70 -3.54
C ALA A 2 -1.98 -25.90 -2.59
N ALA A 3 -0.69 -25.73 -2.94
CA ALA A 3 0.22 -24.92 -2.16
C ALA A 3 -0.27 -23.45 -2.14
N LYS A 4 -0.12 -22.77 -1.01
CA LYS A 4 -0.42 -21.34 -0.90
C LYS A 4 0.65 -20.53 -1.65
N ILE A 5 0.25 -19.40 -2.22
CA ILE A 5 1.18 -18.44 -2.81
C ILE A 5 1.95 -17.77 -1.65
N LEU A 6 3.26 -17.75 -1.77
CA LEU A 6 4.14 -17.06 -0.80
C LEU A 6 4.12 -15.55 -1.09
N VAL A 7 3.92 -14.73 -0.05
CA VAL A 7 3.87 -13.28 -0.15
C VAL A 7 4.97 -12.67 0.70
N THR A 8 5.83 -11.84 0.12
CA THR A 8 6.82 -11.07 0.86
C THR A 8 6.41 -9.59 0.87
N VAL A 9 6.25 -9.03 2.06
CA VAL A 9 5.95 -7.62 2.25
C VAL A 9 7.25 -6.84 2.43
N ILE A 10 7.45 -5.79 1.63
CA ILE A 10 8.62 -4.91 1.69
C ILE A 10 8.16 -3.54 2.16
N THR A 11 8.63 -3.14 3.32
CA THR A 11 8.29 -1.88 3.99
C THR A 11 9.54 -1.06 4.31
N GLY A 12 9.37 0.16 4.81
CA GLY A 12 10.43 1.11 5.15
C GLY A 12 10.10 2.50 4.68
N PHE A 13 10.75 3.51 5.21
CA PHE A 13 10.50 4.91 4.89
C PHE A 13 10.72 5.27 3.42
N LEU A 14 10.17 6.42 3.00
CA LEU A 14 10.38 6.98 1.67
C LEU A 14 11.88 7.20 1.43
N GLY A 15 12.36 6.79 0.24
CA GLY A 15 13.77 6.88 -0.12
C GLY A 15 14.68 5.83 0.54
N SER A 16 14.17 4.91 1.35
CA SER A 16 14.99 3.86 1.98
C SER A 16 15.57 2.84 0.99
N GLY A 17 14.97 2.71 -0.21
CA GLY A 17 15.45 1.81 -1.27
C GLY A 17 14.56 0.58 -1.50
N LYS A 18 13.28 0.59 -1.09
CA LYS A 18 12.32 -0.51 -1.30
C LYS A 18 12.20 -0.92 -2.76
N THR A 19 11.91 0.04 -3.64
CA THR A 19 11.78 -0.17 -5.09
C THR A 19 13.07 -0.69 -5.71
N SER A 20 14.24 -0.22 -5.24
CA SER A 20 15.55 -0.73 -5.66
C SER A 20 15.76 -2.20 -5.27
N LEU A 21 15.32 -2.59 -4.07
CA LEU A 21 15.36 -3.98 -3.62
C LEU A 21 14.44 -4.86 -4.47
N ILE A 22 13.24 -4.42 -4.76
CA ILE A 22 12.29 -5.16 -5.62
C ILE A 22 12.88 -5.34 -7.02
N ARG A 23 13.42 -4.28 -7.61
CA ARG A 23 14.10 -4.35 -8.92
C ARG A 23 15.22 -5.39 -8.91
N HIS A 24 16.04 -5.41 -7.86
CA HIS A 24 17.11 -6.40 -7.72
C HIS A 24 16.54 -7.83 -7.66
N LEU A 25 15.48 -8.06 -6.89
CA LEU A 25 14.83 -9.38 -6.79
C LEU A 25 14.22 -9.83 -8.12
N LEU A 26 13.63 -8.91 -8.88
CA LEU A 26 13.11 -9.21 -10.22
C LEU A 26 14.22 -9.59 -11.21
N GLN A 27 15.35 -8.87 -11.17
CA GLN A 27 16.50 -9.15 -12.03
C GLN A 27 17.20 -10.47 -11.69
N ASN A 28 17.09 -10.92 -10.43
CA ASN A 28 17.73 -12.13 -9.90
C ASN A 28 16.69 -13.14 -9.41
N ASN A 29 15.59 -13.29 -10.15
CA ASN A 29 14.43 -14.09 -9.78
C ASN A 29 14.66 -15.60 -9.77
N GLN A 30 15.80 -16.08 -10.29
CA GLN A 30 16.17 -17.51 -10.37
C GLN A 30 15.11 -18.36 -11.07
N GLY A 31 14.44 -17.82 -12.08
CA GLY A 31 13.38 -18.49 -12.82
C GLY A 31 12.04 -18.54 -12.11
N ARG A 32 11.86 -17.84 -10.97
CA ARG A 32 10.58 -17.70 -10.28
C ARG A 32 9.69 -16.70 -11.02
N ARG A 33 8.42 -17.01 -11.11
CA ARG A 33 7.39 -16.12 -11.65
C ARG A 33 6.88 -15.24 -10.53
N ILE A 34 7.39 -14.02 -10.48
CA ILE A 34 7.12 -13.05 -9.41
C ILE A 34 6.04 -12.07 -9.87
N ALA A 35 4.96 -11.95 -9.10
CA ALA A 35 4.03 -10.84 -9.22
C ALA A 35 4.42 -9.73 -8.22
N VAL A 36 4.32 -8.47 -8.63
CA VAL A 36 4.62 -7.32 -7.78
C VAL A 36 3.37 -6.47 -7.63
N LEU A 37 3.04 -6.17 -6.38
CA LEU A 37 2.01 -5.23 -6.01
C LEU A 37 2.68 -3.98 -5.44
N VAL A 38 2.61 -2.87 -6.16
CA VAL A 38 3.21 -1.60 -5.76
C VAL A 38 2.14 -0.69 -5.25
N ASN A 39 2.34 -0.18 -4.05
CA ASN A 39 1.50 0.87 -3.49
C ASN A 39 2.19 2.21 -3.67
N GLU A 40 1.91 2.87 -4.81
CA GLU A 40 2.46 4.17 -5.11
C GLU A 40 1.52 5.28 -4.68
N PHE A 41 2.10 6.27 -4.00
CA PHE A 41 1.41 7.49 -3.62
C PHE A 41 1.71 8.58 -4.67
N GLY A 42 0.72 8.87 -5.55
CA GLY A 42 0.84 9.92 -6.56
C GLY A 42 0.26 9.55 -7.93
N GLU A 43 -0.03 10.56 -8.74
CA GLU A 43 -0.67 10.41 -10.06
C GLU A 43 0.28 9.90 -11.17
N LEU A 44 1.55 9.66 -10.90
CA LEU A 44 2.56 9.50 -11.95
C LEU A 44 3.09 8.09 -12.17
N GLY A 45 2.72 7.08 -11.36
CA GLY A 45 3.15 5.69 -11.61
C GLY A 45 4.66 5.49 -11.83
N ILE A 46 5.50 6.36 -11.23
CA ILE A 46 6.96 6.41 -11.51
C ILE A 46 7.65 5.12 -11.08
N ASP A 47 7.30 4.59 -9.92
CA ASP A 47 7.90 3.36 -9.40
C ASP A 47 7.48 2.15 -10.24
N GLY A 48 6.22 2.08 -10.66
CA GLY A 48 5.74 1.06 -11.58
C GLY A 48 6.40 1.17 -12.97
N GLU A 49 6.60 2.37 -13.51
CA GLU A 49 7.34 2.56 -14.78
C GLU A 49 8.81 2.17 -14.64
N LEU A 50 9.45 2.50 -13.51
CA LEU A 50 10.82 2.07 -13.22
C LEU A 50 10.95 0.55 -13.13
N LEU A 51 9.96 -0.13 -12.59
CA LEU A 51 9.94 -1.60 -12.55
C LEU A 51 9.67 -2.21 -13.93
N LYS A 52 8.76 -1.63 -14.73
CA LYS A 52 8.47 -2.05 -16.11
C LYS A 52 9.64 -1.81 -17.06
N SER A 53 10.46 -0.79 -16.82
CA SER A 53 11.66 -0.52 -17.62
C SER A 53 12.83 -1.48 -17.36
N CYS A 54 12.73 -2.32 -16.33
CA CYS A 54 13.68 -3.42 -16.15
C CYS A 54 13.43 -4.44 -17.26
N GLN A 55 14.34 -4.51 -18.25
CA GLN A 55 14.32 -5.45 -19.39
C GLN A 55 14.50 -6.92 -18.94
N VAL A 56 13.61 -7.42 -18.10
CA VAL A 56 13.56 -8.83 -17.69
C VAL A 56 12.47 -9.58 -18.45
N CYS A 57 11.80 -8.91 -19.40
CA CYS A 57 10.81 -9.55 -20.27
C CYS A 57 11.52 -10.23 -21.44
N PRO A 58 11.22 -11.51 -21.74
CA PRO A 58 11.68 -12.15 -22.97
C PRO A 58 11.22 -11.37 -24.19
N GLU A 59 12.07 -11.30 -25.25
CA GLU A 59 11.79 -10.60 -26.51
C GLU A 59 10.60 -11.19 -27.30
N ASP A 60 9.93 -12.20 -26.81
CA ASP A 60 8.87 -12.96 -27.48
C ASP A 60 7.46 -12.45 -27.12
N GLY A 61 7.20 -11.13 -27.23
CA GLY A 61 5.89 -10.55 -27.57
C GLY A 61 4.68 -10.77 -26.65
N GLU A 62 4.73 -11.61 -25.63
CA GLU A 62 3.73 -11.80 -24.58
C GLU A 62 4.34 -11.43 -23.22
N SER A 63 4.55 -10.15 -23.00
CA SER A 63 4.95 -9.64 -21.70
C SER A 63 3.76 -9.63 -20.75
N ASP A 64 3.44 -10.76 -20.15
CA ASP A 64 2.65 -10.81 -18.92
C ASP A 64 3.52 -10.25 -17.78
N THR A 65 3.73 -8.92 -17.79
CA THR A 65 4.31 -8.23 -16.67
C THR A 65 3.31 -8.30 -15.53
N ASN A 66 3.55 -9.20 -14.59
CA ASN A 66 2.73 -9.36 -13.39
C ASN A 66 2.97 -8.21 -12.37
N ILE A 67 2.99 -6.96 -12.85
CA ILE A 67 3.12 -5.76 -12.02
C ILE A 67 1.74 -5.13 -11.91
N PHE A 68 1.25 -5.04 -10.69
CA PHE A 68 -0.04 -4.46 -10.34
C PHE A 68 0.21 -3.18 -9.54
N GLU A 69 -0.29 -2.05 -10.04
CA GLU A 69 -0.20 -0.76 -9.36
C GLU A 69 -1.52 -0.48 -8.65
N LEU A 70 -1.44 -0.13 -7.37
CA LEU A 70 -2.56 0.41 -6.61
C LEU A 70 -2.44 1.94 -6.61
N THR A 71 -3.40 2.61 -7.22
CA THR A 71 -3.29 4.03 -7.58
C THR A 71 -3.90 5.01 -6.56
N ASN A 72 -4.49 4.52 -5.46
CA ASN A 72 -5.36 5.35 -4.65
C ASN A 72 -5.05 5.37 -3.14
N GLY A 73 -3.85 5.78 -2.76
CA GLY A 73 -3.52 6.04 -1.35
C GLY A 73 -2.84 4.87 -0.63
N CYS A 74 -2.68 4.99 0.68
CA CYS A 74 -1.97 4.00 1.48
C CYS A 74 -2.69 2.64 1.48
N LEU A 75 -1.99 1.58 1.09
CA LEU A 75 -2.51 0.20 1.08
C LEU A 75 -3.11 -0.21 2.44
N CYS A 76 -2.57 0.30 3.54
CA CYS A 76 -3.09 0.04 4.88
C CYS A 76 -4.46 0.67 5.14
N CYS A 77 -4.82 1.75 4.42
CA CYS A 77 -6.08 2.47 4.59
C CYS A 77 -7.14 2.05 3.55
N THR A 78 -6.72 1.49 2.41
CA THR A 78 -7.59 1.05 1.30
C THR A 78 -7.60 -0.47 1.13
N VAL A 79 -7.31 -1.21 2.19
CA VAL A 79 -7.14 -2.68 2.16
C VAL A 79 -8.37 -3.39 1.59
N GLN A 80 -9.58 -2.96 1.92
CA GLN A 80 -10.80 -3.59 1.41
C GLN A 80 -11.12 -3.21 -0.03
N GLU A 81 -10.78 -1.99 -0.44
CA GLU A 81 -11.25 -1.44 -1.71
C GLU A 81 -10.36 -1.81 -2.90
N GLU A 82 -9.06 -1.81 -2.70
CA GLU A 82 -8.09 -2.02 -3.78
C GLU A 82 -7.26 -3.28 -3.59
N PHE A 83 -6.80 -3.54 -2.37
CA PHE A 83 -6.00 -4.72 -2.08
C PHE A 83 -6.79 -6.01 -2.26
N TYR A 84 -8.00 -6.09 -1.71
CA TYR A 84 -8.78 -7.33 -1.77
C TYR A 84 -9.14 -7.76 -3.19
N PRO A 85 -9.68 -6.88 -4.08
CA PRO A 85 -9.94 -7.24 -5.47
C PRO A 85 -8.66 -7.63 -6.24
N THR A 86 -7.56 -6.92 -5.99
CA THR A 86 -6.27 -7.21 -6.62
C THR A 86 -5.72 -8.56 -6.18
N MET A 87 -5.80 -8.88 -4.89
CA MET A 87 -5.42 -10.20 -4.39
C MET A 87 -6.29 -11.31 -4.96
N GLN A 88 -7.59 -11.09 -5.13
CA GLN A 88 -8.47 -12.06 -5.80
C GLN A 88 -8.04 -12.34 -7.25
N GLU A 89 -7.63 -11.29 -7.99
CA GLU A 89 -7.14 -11.46 -9.36
C GLU A 89 -5.81 -12.24 -9.39
N LEU A 90 -4.88 -11.94 -8.47
CA LEU A 90 -3.63 -12.70 -8.32
C LEU A 90 -3.88 -14.16 -7.95
N ILE A 91 -4.83 -14.42 -7.05
CA ILE A 91 -5.20 -15.77 -6.63
C ILE A 91 -5.79 -16.58 -7.80
N LYS A 92 -6.56 -15.96 -8.70
CA LYS A 92 -7.04 -16.63 -9.94
C LYS A 92 -5.90 -17.05 -10.85
N ARG A 93 -4.78 -16.33 -10.84
CA ARG A 93 -3.57 -16.59 -11.65
C ARG A 93 -2.53 -17.44 -10.91
N ARG A 94 -2.85 -18.04 -9.78
CA ARG A 94 -1.91 -18.78 -8.91
C ARG A 94 -1.09 -19.86 -9.64
N ASP A 95 -1.60 -20.43 -10.73
CA ASP A 95 -0.88 -21.45 -11.50
C ASP A 95 0.26 -20.84 -12.34
N SER A 96 0.27 -19.51 -12.53
CA SER A 96 1.31 -18.74 -13.24
C SER A 96 2.19 -17.89 -12.31
N ILE A 97 1.97 -17.92 -10.99
CA ILE A 97 2.67 -17.10 -10.01
C ILE A 97 3.27 -18.01 -8.93
N ASP A 98 4.57 -17.87 -8.69
CA ASP A 98 5.28 -18.63 -7.64
C ASP A 98 5.33 -17.85 -6.33
N CYS A 99 5.45 -16.50 -6.40
CA CYS A 99 5.39 -15.63 -5.23
C CYS A 99 4.92 -14.22 -5.59
N ILE A 100 4.48 -13.48 -4.58
CA ILE A 100 4.03 -12.10 -4.68
C ILE A 100 4.96 -11.22 -3.81
N LEU A 101 5.44 -10.11 -4.35
CA LEU A 101 6.09 -9.04 -3.60
C LEU A 101 5.10 -7.90 -3.44
N ILE A 102 4.95 -7.39 -2.22
CA ILE A 102 4.11 -6.23 -1.94
C ILE A 102 4.99 -5.12 -1.41
N GLU A 103 5.07 -4.01 -2.14
CA GLU A 103 5.69 -2.78 -1.66
C GLU A 103 4.65 -1.95 -0.91
N THR A 104 4.95 -1.57 0.33
CA THR A 104 4.12 -0.62 1.07
C THR A 104 4.57 0.81 0.83
N SER A 105 3.67 1.76 1.01
CA SER A 105 4.04 3.18 1.07
C SER A 105 5.04 3.45 2.20
N GLY A 106 5.82 4.54 2.08
CA GLY A 106 6.84 4.88 3.07
C GLY A 106 6.32 5.20 4.47
N LEU A 107 5.04 5.58 4.58
CA LEU A 107 4.36 5.91 5.84
C LEU A 107 3.33 4.85 6.25
N ALA A 108 3.35 3.69 5.61
CA ALA A 108 2.42 2.61 5.91
C ALA A 108 2.72 1.95 7.26
N LEU A 109 1.65 1.53 7.93
CA LEU A 109 1.65 0.62 9.06
C LEU A 109 1.50 -0.82 8.54
N PRO A 110 2.58 -1.63 8.46
CA PRO A 110 2.51 -2.94 7.82
C PRO A 110 1.50 -3.88 8.48
N LYS A 111 1.28 -3.72 9.78
CA LYS A 111 0.39 -4.59 10.57
C LYS A 111 -1.05 -4.59 10.04
N LEU A 112 -1.55 -3.46 9.55
CA LEU A 112 -2.89 -3.37 8.97
C LEU A 112 -3.01 -4.23 7.71
N LEU A 113 -2.02 -4.17 6.82
CA LEU A 113 -1.95 -5.04 5.66
C LEU A 113 -1.86 -6.52 6.05
N LEU A 114 -1.03 -6.84 7.05
CA LEU A 114 -0.84 -8.22 7.52
C LEU A 114 -2.14 -8.81 8.10
N LYS A 115 -2.98 -8.01 8.78
CA LYS A 115 -4.32 -8.42 9.26
C LYS A 115 -5.21 -8.90 8.11
N ALA A 116 -5.11 -8.30 6.90
CA ALA A 116 -5.91 -8.70 5.74
C ALA A 116 -5.62 -10.14 5.25
N PHE A 117 -4.45 -10.67 5.53
CA PHE A 117 -4.12 -12.07 5.22
C PHE A 117 -4.85 -13.07 6.14
N ARG A 118 -5.49 -12.62 7.21
CA ARG A 118 -6.38 -13.44 8.04
C ARG A 118 -7.77 -13.62 7.41
N TRP A 119 -8.15 -12.84 6.40
CA TRP A 119 -9.43 -13.00 5.71
C TRP A 119 -9.51 -14.36 5.00
N GLN A 120 -10.61 -15.05 5.16
CA GLN A 120 -10.75 -16.46 4.80
C GLN A 120 -10.35 -16.76 3.35
N GLU A 121 -10.77 -15.92 2.40
CA GLU A 121 -10.51 -16.12 0.98
C GLU A 121 -9.00 -15.98 0.67
N ILE A 122 -8.33 -14.98 1.26
CA ILE A 122 -6.90 -14.76 1.08
C ILE A 122 -6.12 -15.83 1.83
N ARG A 123 -6.44 -16.08 3.09
CA ARG A 123 -5.77 -17.06 3.96
C ARG A 123 -5.73 -18.48 3.37
N ASN A 124 -6.77 -18.84 2.63
CA ASN A 124 -6.85 -20.17 2.00
C ASN A 124 -5.90 -20.31 0.79
N ALA A 125 -5.50 -19.20 0.16
CA ALA A 125 -4.78 -19.20 -1.10
C ALA A 125 -3.37 -18.60 -1.02
N ALA A 126 -3.11 -17.71 -0.07
CA ALA A 126 -1.83 -17.03 0.12
C ALA A 126 -1.43 -17.03 1.61
N THR A 127 -0.15 -16.79 1.88
CA THR A 127 0.42 -16.66 3.23
C THR A 127 1.58 -15.68 3.20
N VAL A 128 1.72 -14.87 4.25
CA VAL A 128 2.84 -13.94 4.35
C VAL A 128 4.09 -14.72 4.78
N ASP A 129 4.99 -14.88 3.83
CA ASP A 129 6.25 -15.61 3.99
C ASP A 129 7.26 -14.85 4.85
N ALA A 130 7.34 -13.52 4.65
CA ALA A 130 8.18 -12.62 5.42
C ALA A 130 7.76 -11.15 5.30
N VAL A 131 8.16 -10.35 6.29
CA VAL A 131 8.19 -8.88 6.22
C VAL A 131 9.64 -8.42 6.20
N ILE A 132 10.03 -7.70 5.15
CA ILE A 132 11.37 -7.12 4.99
C ILE A 132 11.27 -5.62 5.21
N THR A 133 11.94 -5.11 6.25
CA THR A 133 12.01 -3.67 6.53
C THR A 133 13.32 -3.11 5.99
N VAL A 134 13.23 -2.17 5.04
CA VAL A 134 14.40 -1.49 4.45
C VAL A 134 14.66 -0.20 5.21
N VAL A 135 15.85 -0.08 5.77
CA VAL A 135 16.26 1.06 6.61
C VAL A 135 17.39 1.83 5.93
N ASP A 136 17.22 3.14 5.80
CA ASP A 136 18.26 4.07 5.35
C ASP A 136 19.23 4.37 6.50
N CYS A 137 20.44 3.78 6.47
CA CYS A 137 21.43 3.94 7.50
C CYS A 137 21.82 5.40 7.73
N ALA A 138 22.01 6.17 6.66
CA ALA A 138 22.42 7.57 6.75
C ALA A 138 21.32 8.46 7.35
N ALA A 139 20.05 8.21 6.99
CA ALA A 139 18.92 8.95 7.53
C ALA A 139 18.70 8.67 9.02
N VAL A 140 18.76 7.39 9.42
CA VAL A 140 18.62 7.01 10.84
C VAL A 140 19.77 7.57 11.68
N ALA A 141 21.00 7.60 11.14
CA ALA A 141 22.15 8.18 11.80
C ALA A 141 21.97 9.67 12.16
N THR A 142 21.18 10.40 11.38
CA THR A 142 20.86 11.83 11.60
C THR A 142 19.57 12.02 12.43
N GLY A 143 18.85 10.96 12.76
CA GLY A 143 17.58 11.00 13.48
C GLY A 143 16.39 11.48 12.64
N THR A 144 16.53 11.52 11.30
CA THR A 144 15.46 11.97 10.39
C THR A 144 14.61 10.81 9.86
N PHE A 145 15.08 9.56 9.96
CA PHE A 145 14.48 8.33 9.46
C PHE A 145 14.27 8.29 7.93
N THR A 146 14.39 9.42 7.24
CA THR A 146 14.24 9.58 5.80
C THR A 146 15.32 10.50 5.24
N SER A 147 15.72 10.24 4.00
CA SER A 147 16.60 11.13 3.24
C SER A 147 15.86 12.31 2.59
N ASP A 148 14.52 12.31 2.61
CA ASP A 148 13.67 13.35 2.02
C ASP A 148 12.50 13.73 2.96
N PRO A 149 12.74 14.61 3.95
CA PRO A 149 11.70 15.08 4.85
C PRO A 149 10.59 15.89 4.16
N GLU A 150 10.92 16.60 3.06
CA GLU A 150 9.96 17.41 2.31
C GLU A 150 8.97 16.51 1.57
N ALA A 151 9.43 15.43 0.98
CA ALA A 151 8.56 14.44 0.34
C ALA A 151 7.64 13.73 1.34
N ILE A 152 8.11 13.45 2.58
CA ILE A 152 7.25 12.94 3.66
C ILE A 152 6.17 13.96 4.04
N ALA A 153 6.53 15.23 4.17
CA ALA A 153 5.56 16.27 4.49
C ALA A 153 4.50 16.42 3.37
N ALA A 154 4.93 16.37 2.11
CA ALA A 154 4.05 16.38 0.96
C ALA A 154 3.14 15.14 0.92
N GLN A 155 3.67 13.96 1.18
CA GLN A 155 2.89 12.71 1.26
C GLN A 155 1.84 12.77 2.37
N ARG A 156 2.20 13.25 3.57
CA ARG A 156 1.26 13.45 4.67
C ARG A 156 0.14 14.44 4.32
N GLN A 157 0.46 15.52 3.60
CA GLN A 157 -0.54 16.50 3.17
C GLN A 157 -1.48 15.96 2.09
N ALA A 158 -1.01 15.06 1.27
CA ALA A 158 -1.75 14.53 0.13
C ALA A 158 -2.58 13.28 0.49
N ASP A 159 -2.25 12.57 1.57
CA ASP A 159 -3.00 11.39 2.05
C ASP A 159 -3.80 11.72 3.30
N ASP A 160 -5.07 12.00 3.10
CA ASP A 160 -6.02 12.31 4.18
C ASP A 160 -6.29 11.13 5.12
N ASN A 161 -5.84 9.92 4.77
CA ASN A 161 -5.97 8.72 5.60
C ASN A 161 -4.76 8.48 6.51
N LEU A 162 -3.68 9.24 6.33
CA LEU A 162 -2.56 9.20 7.25
C LEU A 162 -2.91 10.06 8.47
N GLU A 163 -2.75 9.50 9.66
CA GLU A 163 -2.77 10.29 10.89
C GLU A 163 -1.58 11.25 10.85
N HIS A 164 -1.88 12.51 10.52
CA HIS A 164 -0.86 13.56 10.32
C HIS A 164 0.02 13.80 11.55
N GLU A 165 -0.42 13.35 12.72
CA GLU A 165 0.21 13.59 14.01
C GLU A 165 1.10 12.46 14.50
N THR A 166 1.04 11.25 13.88
CA THR A 166 1.88 10.12 14.31
C THR A 166 3.36 10.48 14.17
N PRO A 167 4.16 10.47 15.24
CA PRO A 167 5.58 10.74 15.17
C PRO A 167 6.30 9.79 14.22
N LEU A 168 7.27 10.29 13.45
CA LEU A 168 8.04 9.43 12.53
C LEU A 168 8.78 8.31 13.26
N GLN A 169 9.15 8.55 14.51
CA GLN A 169 9.78 7.53 15.34
C GLN A 169 8.85 6.35 15.61
N GLU A 170 7.59 6.59 15.98
CA GLU A 170 6.61 5.53 16.22
C GLU A 170 6.33 4.71 14.96
N LEU A 171 6.22 5.38 13.80
CA LEU A 171 6.09 4.69 12.51
C LEU A 171 7.32 3.81 12.21
N PHE A 172 8.52 4.28 12.54
CA PHE A 172 9.74 3.52 12.37
C PHE A 172 9.77 2.28 13.27
N GLU A 173 9.42 2.46 14.54
CA GLU A 173 9.32 1.38 15.53
C GLU A 173 8.28 0.33 15.11
N ASP A 174 7.11 0.75 14.63
CA ASP A 174 6.06 -0.13 14.12
C ASP A 174 6.50 -0.91 12.87
N GLN A 175 7.24 -0.27 11.96
CA GLN A 175 7.81 -0.95 10.80
C GLN A 175 8.87 -1.99 11.19
N LEU A 176 9.70 -1.68 12.19
CA LEU A 176 10.69 -2.61 12.74
C LEU A 176 10.03 -3.76 13.51
N ALA A 177 8.99 -3.48 14.29
CA ALA A 177 8.27 -4.49 15.05
C ALA A 177 7.65 -5.57 14.14
N CYS A 178 7.28 -5.23 12.92
CA CYS A 178 6.76 -6.18 11.94
C CYS A 178 7.85 -6.98 11.21
N ALA A 179 9.13 -6.58 11.28
CA ALA A 179 10.20 -7.16 10.46
C ALA A 179 10.52 -8.63 10.81
N ASP A 180 10.70 -9.46 9.80
CA ASP A 180 11.39 -10.77 9.88
C ASP A 180 12.82 -10.67 9.41
N LEU A 181 13.10 -9.65 8.61
CA LEU A 181 14.41 -9.30 8.10
C LEU A 181 14.54 -7.78 8.01
N VAL A 182 15.65 -7.23 8.43
CA VAL A 182 16.00 -5.83 8.22
C VAL A 182 17.10 -5.75 7.17
N VAL A 183 16.89 -4.92 6.14
CA VAL A 183 17.92 -4.55 5.17
C VAL A 183 18.42 -3.16 5.55
N LEU A 184 19.61 -3.09 6.13
CA LEU A 184 20.30 -1.83 6.44
C LEU A 184 20.98 -1.33 5.16
N ASN A 185 20.33 -0.40 4.49
CA ASN A 185 20.74 0.13 3.18
C ASN A 185 21.57 1.40 3.33
N LYS A 186 22.30 1.77 2.29
CA LYS A 186 23.13 2.97 2.19
C LYS A 186 24.24 3.06 3.23
N ILE A 187 24.81 1.90 3.61
CA ILE A 187 25.90 1.83 4.59
C ILE A 187 27.19 2.50 4.10
N ASP A 188 27.32 2.67 2.79
CA ASP A 188 28.44 3.34 2.12
C ASP A 188 28.43 4.87 2.33
N LEU A 189 27.32 5.44 2.79
CA LEU A 189 27.18 6.87 3.08
C LEU A 189 27.57 7.25 4.52
N VAL A 190 27.95 6.27 5.34
CA VAL A 190 28.33 6.48 6.74
C VAL A 190 29.65 5.77 7.06
N ASP A 191 30.34 6.22 8.11
CA ASP A 191 31.51 5.51 8.62
C ASP A 191 31.14 4.27 9.45
N ALA A 192 32.12 3.42 9.75
CA ALA A 192 31.92 2.17 10.46
C ALA A 192 31.38 2.37 11.89
N GLU A 193 31.75 3.42 12.57
CA GLU A 193 31.31 3.75 13.94
C GLU A 193 29.83 4.16 13.92
N THR A 194 29.45 5.02 13.01
CA THR A 194 28.07 5.45 12.80
C THR A 194 27.16 4.27 12.42
N LYS A 195 27.64 3.41 11.49
CA LYS A 195 26.91 2.19 11.12
C LYS A 195 26.65 1.30 12.33
N ALA A 196 27.68 1.02 13.14
CA ALA A 196 27.55 0.18 14.34
C ALA A 196 26.55 0.78 15.36
N ARG A 197 26.54 2.10 15.52
CA ARG A 197 25.57 2.79 16.37
C ARG A 197 24.13 2.65 15.85
N VAL A 198 23.91 2.77 14.54
CA VAL A 198 22.59 2.57 13.91
C VAL A 198 22.14 1.12 14.06
N GLU A 199 23.01 0.15 13.84
CA GLU A 199 22.68 -1.25 14.07
C GLU A 199 22.25 -1.54 15.52
N GLU A 200 22.95 -0.94 16.48
CA GLU A 200 22.62 -1.11 17.90
C GLU A 200 21.26 -0.48 18.21
N LEU A 201 20.97 0.72 17.69
CA LEU A 201 19.66 1.36 17.81
C LEU A 201 18.55 0.46 17.25
N ILE A 202 18.72 -0.07 16.02
CA ILE A 202 17.74 -0.97 15.42
C ILE A 202 17.52 -2.21 16.28
N LYS A 203 18.59 -2.82 16.83
CA LYS A 203 18.49 -3.99 17.71
C LYS A 203 17.73 -3.71 18.99
N GLN A 204 17.82 -2.49 19.53
CA GLN A 204 17.09 -2.07 20.74
C GLN A 204 15.59 -1.91 20.47
N GLU A 205 15.22 -1.43 19.27
CA GLU A 205 13.81 -1.25 18.87
C GLU A 205 13.15 -2.56 18.40
N LEU A 206 13.93 -3.58 18.04
CA LEU A 206 13.37 -4.85 17.60
C LEU A 206 12.82 -5.65 18.79
N PRO A 207 11.51 -6.04 18.76
CA PRO A 207 10.90 -6.81 19.87
C PRO A 207 11.41 -8.25 19.95
N ARG A 208 12.15 -8.69 18.94
CA ARG A 208 12.71 -10.03 18.82
C ARG A 208 14.04 -10.02 18.07
N VAL A 209 14.75 -11.13 18.12
CA VAL A 209 15.99 -11.28 17.34
C VAL A 209 15.65 -11.41 15.86
N VAL A 210 16.02 -10.41 15.08
CA VAL A 210 15.82 -10.32 13.63
C VAL A 210 17.19 -10.24 12.95
N LYS A 211 17.34 -10.90 11.81
CA LYS A 211 18.55 -10.81 11.01
C LYS A 211 18.65 -9.45 10.35
N ILE A 212 19.80 -8.78 10.49
CA ILE A 212 20.12 -7.54 9.77
C ILE A 212 21.07 -7.88 8.62
N ILE A 213 20.76 -7.40 7.41
CA ILE A 213 21.58 -7.56 6.21
C ILE A 213 21.97 -6.19 5.72
N GLU A 214 23.23 -6.02 5.37
CA GLU A 214 23.79 -4.75 4.90
C GLU A 214 23.65 -4.59 3.37
N SER A 215 23.42 -3.37 2.90
CA SER A 215 23.35 -3.00 1.49
C SER A 215 23.92 -1.59 1.26
N ASP A 216 24.34 -1.28 0.03
CA ASP A 216 24.86 0.03 -0.37
C ASP A 216 23.82 0.90 -1.09
N ALA A 217 24.08 2.23 -1.19
CA ALA A 217 23.17 3.21 -1.78
C ALA A 217 22.92 3.02 -3.29
N TYR A 218 23.85 2.37 -3.99
CA TYR A 218 23.79 2.20 -5.44
C TYR A 218 22.99 0.98 -5.89
N GLY A 219 22.06 0.52 -5.05
CA GLY A 219 21.18 -0.60 -5.36
C GLY A 219 21.85 -1.94 -5.20
N GLY A 220 22.91 -1.98 -4.40
CA GLY A 220 23.41 -3.22 -3.84
C GLY A 220 23.99 -4.21 -4.80
N LEU A 221 24.50 -3.77 -5.94
CA LEU A 221 25.19 -4.69 -6.87
C LEU A 221 26.37 -5.42 -6.22
N ARG A 222 26.90 -4.94 -5.10
CA ARG A 222 27.99 -5.60 -4.38
C ARG A 222 27.56 -6.50 -3.22
N LEU A 223 26.58 -6.09 -2.44
CA LEU A 223 26.11 -6.85 -1.26
C LEU A 223 24.78 -7.57 -1.55
N LEU A 224 23.83 -6.93 -2.25
CA LEU A 224 22.60 -7.62 -2.68
C LEU A 224 22.88 -8.69 -3.76
N SER A 225 23.94 -8.57 -4.58
CA SER A 225 24.35 -9.66 -5.50
C SER A 225 24.86 -10.92 -4.78
N GLN A 226 25.21 -10.80 -3.50
CA GLN A 226 25.52 -11.93 -2.61
C GLN A 226 24.27 -12.43 -1.86
N LEU A 227 23.17 -11.65 -1.86
CA LEU A 227 21.88 -12.06 -1.34
C LEU A 227 21.16 -12.85 -2.42
N ASP A 228 21.30 -14.16 -2.31
CA ASP A 228 20.46 -15.07 -3.07
C ASP A 228 18.99 -14.74 -2.78
N ALA A 229 18.16 -14.62 -3.83
CA ALA A 229 16.73 -14.45 -3.69
C ALA A 229 16.09 -15.50 -2.77
N SER A 230 16.72 -16.67 -2.62
CA SER A 230 16.33 -17.70 -1.66
C SER A 230 16.45 -17.27 -0.19
N ILE A 231 17.29 -16.28 0.12
CA ILE A 231 17.44 -15.74 1.48
C ILE A 231 16.31 -14.74 1.80
N LEU A 232 15.80 -14.08 0.77
CA LEU A 232 14.75 -13.07 0.91
C LEU A 232 13.34 -13.63 0.65
N LEU A 233 13.26 -14.82 0.04
CA LEU A 233 12.01 -15.46 -0.32
C LEU A 233 12.05 -16.92 0.19
N GLY A 234 11.10 -17.31 1.01
CA GLY A 234 10.99 -18.68 1.52
C GLY A 234 11.32 -18.81 3.03
N PHE A 235 10.99 -17.77 3.81
CA PHE A 235 11.11 -17.79 5.28
C PHE A 235 10.11 -18.75 5.93
N GLN A 236 8.95 -18.98 5.30
CA GLN A 236 7.85 -19.79 5.82
C GLN A 236 7.35 -19.32 7.20
N ALA A 237 7.37 -18.02 7.43
CA ALA A 237 7.05 -17.44 8.74
C ALA A 237 5.54 -17.50 9.09
N ALA A 238 4.65 -17.60 8.08
CA ALA A 238 3.20 -17.49 8.26
C ALA A 238 2.83 -16.32 9.19
N VAL A 239 3.28 -15.12 8.80
CA VAL A 239 3.30 -13.91 9.63
C VAL A 239 1.91 -13.57 10.16
N GLU A 240 0.87 -13.78 9.34
CA GLU A 240 -0.52 -13.55 9.71
C GLU A 240 -1.00 -14.37 10.91
N ASP A 241 -0.35 -15.49 11.20
CA ASP A 241 -0.68 -16.33 12.36
C ASP A 241 -0.02 -15.84 13.65
N ASN A 242 1.03 -15.02 13.56
CA ASN A 242 1.85 -14.55 14.68
C ASN A 242 1.81 -13.02 14.88
N LEU A 243 0.74 -12.34 14.48
CA LEU A 243 0.64 -10.88 14.57
C LEU A 243 0.67 -10.35 16.01
N ASP A 244 0.19 -11.13 16.98
CA ASP A 244 0.17 -10.73 18.39
C ASP A 244 1.58 -10.64 19.01
N SER A 245 2.58 -11.29 18.39
CA SER A 245 3.98 -11.15 18.76
C SER A 245 4.70 -9.93 18.14
N ARG A 246 3.96 -9.11 17.39
CA ARG A 246 4.43 -7.93 16.67
C ARG A 246 3.71 -6.70 17.21
N PRO A 247 4.18 -6.11 18.34
CA PRO A 247 3.52 -4.98 18.95
C PRO A 247 3.50 -3.78 17.98
N SER A 248 2.49 -2.93 18.12
CA SER A 248 2.39 -1.66 17.44
C SER A 248 1.90 -0.61 18.43
N HIS A 249 2.34 0.63 18.30
CA HIS A 249 1.86 1.74 19.11
C HIS A 249 0.35 1.95 18.97
N HIS A 250 -0.22 1.52 17.87
CA HIS A 250 -1.66 1.60 17.59
C HIS A 250 -2.49 0.40 18.09
N ASP A 251 -1.87 -0.64 18.66
CA ASP A 251 -2.62 -1.81 19.17
C ASP A 251 -3.54 -1.49 20.34
N THR A 252 -3.19 -0.50 21.17
CA THR A 252 -3.97 -0.12 22.36
C THR A 252 -5.16 0.79 22.06
N GLU A 253 -5.15 1.48 20.92
CA GLU A 253 -6.23 2.35 20.49
C GLU A 253 -7.25 1.65 19.60
N GLU A 254 -6.83 0.63 18.86
CA GLU A 254 -7.64 -0.05 17.84
C GLU A 254 -8.44 -1.25 18.36
N ASP A 255 -7.96 -1.99 19.36
CA ASP A 255 -8.68 -3.18 19.85
C ASP A 255 -10.02 -2.86 20.55
N HIS A 256 -10.32 -1.58 20.84
CA HIS A 256 -11.59 -1.15 21.39
C HIS A 256 -12.48 -0.35 20.42
N LYS A 257 -12.01 -0.01 19.21
CA LYS A 257 -12.77 0.83 18.26
C LYS A 257 -13.07 0.20 16.90
N HIS A 258 -12.39 -0.87 16.51
CA HIS A 258 -12.55 -1.48 15.17
C HIS A 258 -13.44 -2.74 15.11
N GLU A 259 -14.04 -3.18 16.21
CA GLU A 259 -15.22 -4.07 16.15
C GLU A 259 -16.51 -3.32 15.77
N GLU A 260 -16.49 -1.99 15.70
CA GLU A 260 -17.60 -1.22 15.18
C GLU A 260 -17.40 -1.07 13.67
N GLU A 261 -18.14 -1.87 12.93
CA GLU A 261 -18.12 -2.10 11.48
C GLU A 261 -17.97 -0.82 10.66
N ILE A 262 -16.74 -0.51 10.20
CA ILE A 262 -16.55 0.39 9.07
C ILE A 262 -17.09 -0.35 7.85
N THR A 263 -18.14 0.20 7.25
CA THR A 263 -18.84 -0.38 6.11
C THR A 263 -18.58 0.47 4.87
N SER A 264 -18.59 -0.16 3.71
CA SER A 264 -18.59 0.54 2.44
C SER A 264 -19.96 0.42 1.76
N ALA A 265 -20.43 1.53 1.18
CA ALA A 265 -21.64 1.57 0.37
C ALA A 265 -21.28 1.97 -1.06
N ASN A 266 -21.53 1.07 -2.00
CA ASN A 266 -21.28 1.29 -3.42
C ASN A 266 -22.58 1.64 -4.12
N LEU A 267 -22.65 2.81 -4.75
CA LEU A 267 -23.84 3.27 -5.48
C LEU A 267 -23.53 3.43 -6.96
N ILE A 268 -24.40 2.87 -7.81
CA ILE A 268 -24.38 3.04 -9.26
C ILE A 268 -25.72 3.65 -9.66
N LEU A 269 -25.67 4.89 -10.12
CA LEU A 269 -26.86 5.65 -10.47
C LEU A 269 -26.88 5.92 -11.99
N ASP A 270 -27.90 5.46 -12.68
CA ASP A 270 -28.13 5.75 -14.11
C ASP A 270 -28.59 7.20 -14.30
N ARG A 271 -27.85 8.13 -13.72
CA ARG A 271 -28.20 9.55 -13.68
C ARG A 271 -26.97 10.43 -13.76
N ALA A 272 -27.12 11.55 -14.46
CA ALA A 272 -26.15 12.63 -14.48
C ALA A 272 -26.51 13.69 -13.42
N PHE A 273 -25.50 14.27 -12.78
CA PHE A 273 -25.65 15.27 -11.72
C PHE A 273 -24.91 16.56 -12.06
N GLU A 274 -25.48 17.68 -11.64
CA GLU A 274 -24.79 18.95 -11.62
C GLU A 274 -23.72 18.92 -10.49
N PRO A 275 -22.44 19.16 -10.80
CA PRO A 275 -21.34 18.93 -9.85
C PRO A 275 -21.47 19.67 -8.53
N GLU A 276 -21.92 20.93 -8.57
CA GLU A 276 -22.06 21.79 -7.39
C GLU A 276 -23.17 21.29 -6.46
N LYS A 277 -24.31 20.91 -7.05
CA LYS A 277 -25.45 20.38 -6.28
C LYS A 277 -25.10 19.04 -5.62
N LEU A 278 -24.48 18.15 -6.41
CA LEU A 278 -24.05 16.87 -5.88
C LEU A 278 -23.05 17.05 -4.75
N GLN A 279 -22.05 17.91 -4.92
CA GLN A 279 -21.08 18.19 -3.87
C GLN A 279 -21.73 18.69 -2.58
N GLN A 280 -22.67 19.64 -2.67
CA GLN A 280 -23.38 20.14 -1.51
C GLN A 280 -24.19 19.04 -0.80
N GLN A 281 -24.82 18.14 -1.55
CA GLN A 281 -25.57 17.04 -0.98
C GLN A 281 -24.63 16.03 -0.30
N LEU A 282 -23.50 15.72 -0.92
CA LEU A 282 -22.49 14.83 -0.35
C LEU A 282 -21.87 15.41 0.92
N GLN A 283 -21.64 16.73 0.98
CA GLN A 283 -21.22 17.42 2.20
C GLN A 283 -22.26 17.33 3.31
N THR A 284 -23.54 17.47 2.96
CA THR A 284 -24.65 17.32 3.90
C THR A 284 -24.75 15.91 4.44
N LEU A 285 -24.62 14.90 3.57
CA LEU A 285 -24.56 13.50 3.96
C LEU A 285 -23.40 13.19 4.90
N ALA A 286 -22.21 13.70 4.59
CA ALA A 286 -21.02 13.52 5.42
C ALA A 286 -21.13 14.20 6.81
N GLN A 287 -21.98 15.22 6.95
CA GLN A 287 -22.28 15.86 8.24
C GLN A 287 -23.37 15.11 9.05
N GLN A 288 -24.29 14.43 8.36
CA GLN A 288 -25.43 13.76 8.99
C GLN A 288 -25.17 12.29 9.34
N GLN A 289 -24.24 11.66 8.64
CA GLN A 289 -23.84 10.27 8.83
C GLN A 289 -22.32 10.21 9.05
N GLU A 290 -21.85 9.20 9.72
CA GLU A 290 -20.42 8.97 9.92
C GLU A 290 -19.76 8.49 8.62
N ILE A 291 -19.75 9.34 7.58
CA ILE A 291 -19.09 9.10 6.30
C ILE A 291 -17.70 9.72 6.38
N TYR A 292 -16.68 8.88 6.33
CA TYR A 292 -15.29 9.30 6.41
C TYR A 292 -14.73 9.68 5.05
N ARG A 293 -15.14 8.95 3.99
CA ARG A 293 -14.66 9.17 2.63
C ARG A 293 -15.74 8.92 1.60
N ILE A 294 -15.70 9.72 0.53
CA ILE A 294 -16.53 9.55 -0.66
C ILE A 294 -15.61 9.67 -1.89
N LYS A 295 -15.70 8.71 -2.81
CA LYS A 295 -14.93 8.75 -4.05
C LYS A 295 -15.74 8.18 -5.20
N GLY A 296 -15.55 8.72 -6.40
CA GLY A 296 -16.12 8.08 -7.58
C GLY A 296 -16.16 8.93 -8.82
N PHE A 297 -16.90 8.42 -9.78
CA PHE A 297 -17.07 9.02 -11.08
C PHE A 297 -18.50 9.54 -11.25
N VAL A 298 -18.61 10.76 -11.75
CA VAL A 298 -19.89 11.43 -11.91
C VAL A 298 -20.15 11.68 -13.39
N ALA A 299 -21.30 11.22 -13.86
CA ALA A 299 -21.84 11.65 -15.14
C ALA A 299 -22.40 13.08 -14.99
N VAL A 300 -21.93 13.99 -15.82
CA VAL A 300 -22.35 15.40 -15.79
C VAL A 300 -23.24 15.70 -17.03
N PRO A 301 -24.38 16.40 -16.86
CA PRO A 301 -25.24 16.73 -18.00
C PRO A 301 -24.49 17.50 -19.10
N ASN A 302 -24.69 17.11 -20.35
CA ASN A 302 -24.09 17.74 -21.52
C ASN A 302 -22.56 17.81 -21.54
N LYS A 303 -21.85 16.96 -20.74
CA LYS A 303 -20.39 16.85 -20.76
C LYS A 303 -19.97 15.50 -21.32
N SER A 304 -18.99 15.51 -22.21
CA SER A 304 -18.36 14.29 -22.73
C SER A 304 -17.24 13.76 -21.83
N MET A 305 -16.79 14.58 -20.88
CA MET A 305 -15.75 14.24 -19.94
C MET A 305 -16.33 13.60 -18.67
N ARG A 306 -15.62 12.65 -18.11
CA ARG A 306 -15.93 12.01 -16.85
C ARG A 306 -15.41 12.90 -15.73
N LEU A 307 -16.25 13.22 -14.75
CA LEU A 307 -15.86 13.97 -13.56
C LEU A 307 -15.45 12.98 -12.46
N VAL A 308 -14.27 13.15 -11.91
CA VAL A 308 -13.85 12.53 -10.66
C VAL A 308 -14.28 13.42 -9.51
N MET A 309 -14.87 12.83 -8.47
CA MET A 309 -15.21 13.52 -7.23
C MET A 309 -14.68 12.72 -6.06
N GLN A 310 -13.97 13.38 -5.16
CA GLN A 310 -13.42 12.78 -3.94
C GLN A 310 -13.71 13.70 -2.77
N GLY A 311 -13.99 13.10 -1.62
CA GLY A 311 -14.28 13.84 -0.40
C GLY A 311 -13.81 13.10 0.83
N VAL A 312 -13.29 13.85 1.81
CA VAL A 312 -12.96 13.39 3.14
C VAL A 312 -13.66 14.31 4.14
N GLY A 313 -14.56 13.73 4.91
CA GLY A 313 -15.47 14.52 5.73
C GLY A 313 -16.23 15.56 4.89
N THR A 314 -16.04 16.84 5.18
CA THR A 314 -16.71 17.94 4.45
C THR A 314 -15.87 18.58 3.34
N ARG A 315 -14.63 18.14 3.15
CA ARG A 315 -13.74 18.63 2.07
C ARG A 315 -13.95 17.82 0.82
N PHE A 316 -14.12 18.48 -0.32
CA PHE A 316 -14.34 17.84 -1.62
C PHE A 316 -13.47 18.47 -2.69
N ASP A 317 -12.84 17.61 -3.49
CA ASP A 317 -12.16 17.93 -4.71
C ASP A 317 -12.89 17.33 -5.91
N LYS A 318 -12.81 18.01 -7.07
CA LYS A 318 -13.40 17.53 -8.31
C LYS A 318 -12.60 17.99 -9.53
N PHE A 319 -12.38 17.07 -10.44
CA PHE A 319 -11.69 17.35 -11.70
C PHE A 319 -12.16 16.42 -12.81
N TYR A 320 -12.00 16.83 -14.06
CA TYR A 320 -12.30 16.00 -15.23
C TYR A 320 -11.04 15.23 -15.64
N ASP A 321 -11.11 13.87 -15.63
CA ASP A 321 -9.95 13.02 -15.92
C ASP A 321 -9.81 12.69 -17.41
N ARG A 322 -10.89 12.22 -18.06
CA ARG A 322 -10.88 11.79 -19.45
C ARG A 322 -12.27 11.80 -20.09
N PRO A 323 -12.37 11.72 -21.43
CA PRO A 323 -13.64 11.42 -22.07
C PRO A 323 -14.16 10.03 -21.70
N TRP A 324 -15.49 9.89 -21.64
CA TRP A 324 -16.13 8.58 -21.56
C TRP A 324 -15.77 7.74 -22.78
N LYS A 325 -15.44 6.46 -22.57
CA LYS A 325 -15.17 5.52 -23.66
C LYS A 325 -16.49 5.15 -24.36
N PRO A 326 -16.50 4.81 -25.66
CA PRO A 326 -17.72 4.47 -26.40
C PRO A 326 -18.50 3.29 -25.79
N GLU A 327 -17.79 2.31 -25.22
CA GLU A 327 -18.35 1.12 -24.57
C GLU A 327 -18.66 1.31 -23.08
N GLU A 328 -18.32 2.46 -22.51
CA GLU A 328 -18.49 2.74 -21.09
C GLU A 328 -19.88 3.36 -20.83
N ALA A 329 -20.64 2.76 -19.91
CA ALA A 329 -21.91 3.33 -19.48
C ALA A 329 -21.68 4.67 -18.75
N ARG A 330 -22.36 5.73 -19.22
CA ARG A 330 -22.30 7.05 -18.59
C ARG A 330 -23.17 7.10 -17.34
N GLN A 331 -22.63 6.53 -16.26
CA GLN A 331 -23.30 6.39 -14.97
C GLN A 331 -22.52 7.13 -13.90
N THR A 332 -23.21 7.58 -12.85
CA THR A 332 -22.55 8.06 -11.64
C THR A 332 -22.29 6.88 -10.73
N ARG A 333 -21.03 6.69 -10.34
CA ARG A 333 -20.58 5.60 -9.45
C ARG A 333 -19.86 6.23 -8.29
N LEU A 334 -20.40 6.06 -7.09
CA LEU A 334 -19.85 6.61 -5.85
C LEU A 334 -19.63 5.49 -4.84
N VAL A 335 -18.49 5.53 -4.18
CA VAL A 335 -18.14 4.67 -3.04
C VAL A 335 -18.14 5.55 -1.81
N PHE A 336 -18.82 5.11 -0.78
CA PHE A 336 -18.88 5.74 0.54
C PHE A 336 -18.21 4.81 1.53
N ILE A 337 -17.38 5.36 2.39
CA ILE A 337 -16.74 4.65 3.49
C ILE A 337 -17.13 5.35 4.77
N GLY A 338 -17.59 4.61 5.75
CA GLY A 338 -18.04 5.17 7.02
C GLY A 338 -18.58 4.10 7.95
N ARG A 339 -19.21 4.54 9.02
CA ARG A 339 -19.81 3.64 10.00
C ARG A 339 -21.32 3.52 9.74
N ASP A 340 -21.85 2.29 9.90
CA ASP A 340 -23.29 1.97 9.81
C ASP A 340 -23.99 2.52 8.55
N LEU A 341 -23.27 2.56 7.40
CA LEU A 341 -23.77 3.10 6.16
C LEU A 341 -24.94 2.29 5.61
N LYS A 342 -26.04 2.96 5.35
CA LYS A 342 -27.22 2.37 4.70
C LYS A 342 -27.31 2.83 3.24
N SER A 343 -26.85 1.98 2.34
CA SER A 343 -26.83 2.28 0.88
C SER A 343 -28.17 2.80 0.37
N SER A 344 -29.30 2.23 0.84
CA SER A 344 -30.64 2.63 0.42
C SER A 344 -31.03 4.04 0.89
N GLU A 345 -30.57 4.47 2.06
CA GLU A 345 -30.83 5.82 2.57
C GLU A 345 -30.00 6.86 1.82
N ILE A 346 -28.70 6.56 1.56
CA ILE A 346 -27.81 7.42 0.78
C ILE A 346 -28.34 7.55 -0.66
N GLU A 347 -28.71 6.43 -1.28
CA GLU A 347 -29.29 6.41 -2.63
C GLU A 347 -30.55 7.26 -2.72
N SER A 348 -31.48 7.11 -1.78
CA SER A 348 -32.72 7.86 -1.74
C SER A 348 -32.49 9.37 -1.67
N GLN A 349 -31.51 9.83 -0.89
CA GLN A 349 -31.16 11.24 -0.76
C GLN A 349 -30.48 11.81 -2.01
N LEU A 350 -29.72 10.98 -2.75
CA LEU A 350 -29.11 11.40 -4.00
C LEU A 350 -30.13 11.42 -5.16
N ILE A 351 -31.09 10.50 -5.17
CA ILE A 351 -32.16 10.48 -6.18
C ILE A 351 -33.10 11.68 -6.04
N ALA A 352 -33.25 12.21 -4.84
CA ALA A 352 -34.10 13.38 -4.56
C ALA A 352 -33.51 14.71 -5.06
N LEU A 353 -32.26 14.75 -5.51
CA LEU A 353 -31.60 15.89 -6.15
C LEU A 353 -32.13 16.11 -7.57
#